data_6328adc4b5b7eea15df44ad0a5aacd65
#
_entry.id   6328adc4b5b7eea15df44ad0a5aacd65
#
_cell.length_a   1.000
_cell.length_b   1.000
_cell.length_c   1.000
_cell.angle_alpha   90.00
_cell.angle_beta   90.00
_cell.angle_gamma   90.00
#
_symmetry.space_group_name_H-M   'P 1'
#
loop_
_entity.id
_entity.type
_entity.pdbx_description
1 polymer ?
#
loop_
_entity_poly.entity_id
_entity_poly.type
_entity_poly.pdbx_seq_one_letter_code
_entity_poly.pdbx_strand_id
1 'polypeptide(L)'
;MASGKAQIEQKGRAKQTFTRHPSKPSKDDLERMVEEAIVDAYGESEQVCGFYTMLENDLELPFDTVVLGAEVTVERIDLTDDDRIVVVCRRGQKRQRVSILDLPLPGPPPKGWEWIEAYRHWAR
;
A
#
# COMPACT_ATOMS: atom_id res chain seq x y z
N MET A 1 10.04 -1.33 32.95
CA MET A 1 9.83 -1.00 32.71
C MET A 1 9.79 -0.81 32.14
N ALA A 2 9.65 -1.01 31.87
CA ALA A 2 9.48 -0.69 31.29
C ALA A 2 9.42 -0.80 30.71
N SER A 3 9.41 -1.16 30.60
CA SER A 3 9.14 -0.99 30.06
C SER A 3 8.96 -1.12 29.49
N GLY A 4 8.83 -1.63 29.39
CA GLY A 4 8.69 -1.48 28.88
C GLY A 4 8.54 -1.72 28.26
N LYS A 5 8.49 -2.13 28.31
CA LYS A 5 8.27 -2.13 27.89
C LYS A 5 8.24 -2.22 27.18
N ALA A 6 8.20 -2.55 27.11
CA ALA A 6 8.15 -2.35 26.52
C ALA A 6 8.13 -2.65 25.85
N GLN A 7 8.10 -3.10 25.78
CA GLN A 7 8.10 -3.02 25.35
C GLN A 7 8.01 -3.22 24.57
N ILE A 8 8.01 -3.67 24.52
CA ILE A 8 7.93 -3.55 24.02
C ILE A 8 7.81 -3.73 23.33
N GLU A 9 7.91 -4.14 23.17
CA GLU A 9 7.83 -3.84 22.75
C GLU A 9 7.84 -3.88 22.00
N GLN A 10 7.89 -4.48 21.84
CA GLN A 10 7.94 -4.19 21.37
C GLN A 10 8.12 -4.22 20.68
N LYS A 11 8.20 -4.85 20.44
CA LYS A 11 8.36 -4.53 20.02
C LYS A 11 8.62 -4.16 19.42
N GLY A 12 8.55 -4.60 19.29
CA GLY A 12 8.90 -3.85 18.89
C GLY A 12 9.01 -3.63 18.32
N ARG A 13 9.20 -3.90 18.24
CA ARG A 13 9.30 -3.21 17.90
C ARG A 13 9.64 -2.57 17.70
N ALA A 14 9.72 -2.73 17.53
CA ALA A 14 10.00 -1.76 17.25
C ALA A 14 10.31 -1.40 16.94
N LYS A 15 10.69 -1.33 16.84
CA LYS A 15 10.91 -0.58 16.62
C LYS A 15 11.13 -0.02 16.34
N GLN A 16 11.26 0.06 15.98
CA GLN A 16 11.50 0.96 15.64
C GLN A 16 11.43 1.81 15.54
N THR A 17 11.29 2.17 15.82
CA THR A 17 11.31 3.34 15.54
C THR A 17 12.22 4.19 14.99
N PHE A 18 12.15 4.58 14.32
CA PHE A 18 13.17 5.20 13.59
C PHE A 18 12.75 6.42 12.90
N THR A 19 13.69 7.31 12.68
CA THR A 19 13.44 8.56 12.01
C THR A 19 13.67 8.46 10.52
N ARG A 20 14.28 7.41 10.05
CA ARG A 20 14.58 7.28 8.64
C ARG A 20 13.42 6.67 7.89
N HIS A 21 13.54 6.64 6.58
CA HIS A 21 12.52 6.04 5.73
C HIS A 21 12.35 4.57 6.06
N PRO A 22 11.13 4.08 5.99
CA PRO A 22 10.91 2.65 6.15
C PRO A 22 11.65 1.90 5.06
N SER A 23 12.24 0.79 5.43
CA SER A 23 12.87 -0.07 4.45
C SER A 23 11.83 -0.74 3.59
N LYS A 24 12.15 -0.99 2.33
CA LYS A 24 11.27 -1.75 1.47
C LYS A 24 11.14 -3.17 2.02
N PRO A 25 9.95 -3.76 1.90
CA PRO A 25 9.78 -5.14 2.29
C PRO A 25 10.70 -6.05 1.48
N SER A 26 11.23 -7.08 2.12
CA SER A 26 12.04 -8.06 1.43
C SER A 26 11.16 -8.90 0.50
N LYS A 27 11.80 -9.66 -0.40
CA LYS A 27 11.06 -10.57 -1.26
C LYS A 27 10.23 -11.55 -0.43
N ASP A 28 10.82 -12.08 0.65
CA ASP A 28 10.10 -13.01 1.50
C ASP A 28 8.91 -12.34 2.18
N ASP A 29 9.07 -11.10 2.61
CA ASP A 29 7.95 -10.35 3.18
C ASP A 29 6.83 -10.17 2.17
N LEU A 30 7.18 -9.81 0.95
CA LEU A 30 6.19 -9.61 -0.10
C LEU A 30 5.46 -10.90 -0.42
N GLU A 31 6.18 -12.01 -0.46
CA GLU A 31 5.54 -13.30 -0.76
C GLU A 31 4.59 -13.72 0.34
N ARG A 32 4.93 -13.47 1.60
CA ARG A 32 3.99 -13.72 2.69
C ARG A 32 2.75 -12.85 2.59
N MET A 33 2.92 -11.59 2.23
CA MET A 33 1.79 -10.68 2.07
C MET A 33 0.90 -11.12 0.91
N VAL A 34 1.51 -11.55 -0.19
CA VAL A 34 0.75 -12.09 -1.31
C VAL A 34 -0.09 -13.27 -0.86
N GLU A 35 0.52 -14.21 -0.14
CA GLU A 35 -0.21 -15.38 0.34
C GLU A 35 -1.38 -14.99 1.23
N GLU A 36 -1.18 -13.99 2.08
CA GLU A 36 -2.25 -13.52 2.94
C GLU A 36 -3.39 -12.91 2.14
N ALA A 37 -3.06 -12.12 1.12
CA ALA A 37 -4.08 -11.44 0.33
C ALA A 37 -4.90 -12.40 -0.51
N ILE A 38 -4.30 -13.48 -1.00
CA ILE A 38 -4.98 -14.38 -1.93
C ILE A 38 -5.50 -15.66 -1.26
N VAL A 39 -5.44 -15.73 0.06
CA VAL A 39 -5.95 -16.89 0.77
C VAL A 39 -7.42 -17.09 0.40
N ASP A 40 -7.80 -18.32 0.07
CA ASP A 40 -9.14 -18.68 -0.36
C ASP A 40 -9.60 -18.02 -1.66
N ALA A 41 -8.69 -17.46 -2.44
CA ALA A 41 -9.02 -16.88 -3.75
C ALA A 41 -8.70 -17.91 -4.83
N TYR A 42 -9.67 -18.19 -5.69
CA TYR A 42 -9.57 -19.31 -6.63
C TYR A 42 -9.28 -18.88 -8.06
N GLY A 43 -9.28 -17.60 -8.35
CA GLY A 43 -8.98 -17.11 -9.67
C GLY A 43 -8.34 -15.77 -9.59
N GLU A 44 -7.84 -15.28 -10.72
CA GLU A 44 -7.14 -14.01 -10.75
C GLU A 44 -8.02 -12.87 -10.27
N SER A 45 -9.30 -12.86 -10.69
CA SER A 45 -10.23 -11.81 -10.27
C SER A 45 -10.39 -11.78 -8.76
N GLU A 46 -10.53 -12.97 -8.13
CA GLU A 46 -10.66 -13.03 -6.68
C GLU A 46 -9.38 -12.62 -5.98
N GLN A 47 -8.23 -12.93 -6.59
CA GLN A 47 -6.95 -12.54 -6.02
C GLN A 47 -6.77 -11.03 -6.04
N VAL A 48 -7.15 -10.37 -7.14
CA VAL A 48 -7.12 -8.91 -7.21
C VAL A 48 -8.04 -8.31 -6.14
N CYS A 49 -9.23 -8.89 -5.97
CA CYS A 49 -10.13 -8.44 -4.90
C CYS A 49 -9.50 -8.57 -3.52
N GLY A 50 -8.72 -9.63 -3.31
CA GLY A 50 -8.01 -9.80 -2.05
C GLY A 50 -7.05 -8.67 -1.76
N PHE A 51 -6.26 -8.29 -2.76
CA PHE A 51 -5.35 -7.15 -2.60
C PHE A 51 -6.13 -5.86 -2.38
N TYR A 52 -7.21 -5.67 -3.11
CA TYR A 52 -8.03 -4.47 -2.94
C TYR A 52 -8.54 -4.37 -1.50
N THR A 53 -8.99 -5.48 -0.94
CA THR A 53 -9.47 -5.51 0.44
C THR A 53 -8.36 -5.11 1.43
N MET A 54 -7.15 -5.65 1.23
CA MET A 54 -6.04 -5.29 2.10
C MET A 54 -5.71 -3.81 2.00
N LEU A 55 -5.74 -3.27 0.78
CA LEU A 55 -5.48 -1.85 0.58
C LEU A 55 -6.56 -0.99 1.21
N GLU A 56 -7.83 -1.39 1.07
CA GLU A 56 -8.91 -0.63 1.71
C GLU A 56 -8.75 -0.58 3.21
N ASN A 57 -8.32 -1.68 3.81
CA ASN A 57 -8.21 -1.77 5.26
C ASN A 57 -7.00 -1.01 5.80
N ASP A 58 -5.89 -1.05 5.08
CA ASP A 58 -4.61 -0.66 5.66
C ASP A 58 -4.00 0.60 5.06
N LEU A 59 -4.33 0.94 3.81
CA LEU A 59 -3.71 2.09 3.17
C LEU A 59 -4.30 3.38 3.68
N GLU A 60 -3.45 4.24 4.21
CA GLU A 60 -3.88 5.53 4.73
C GLU A 60 -4.15 6.51 3.59
N LEU A 61 -5.35 7.06 3.55
CA LEU A 61 -5.78 8.01 2.54
C LEU A 61 -6.43 9.20 3.22
N PRO A 62 -6.34 10.38 2.62
CA PRO A 62 -5.62 10.70 1.40
C PRO A 62 -4.13 10.91 1.65
N PHE A 63 -3.35 10.86 0.60
CA PHE A 63 -1.95 11.25 0.70
C PHE A 63 -1.53 11.96 -0.59
N ASP A 64 -0.47 12.76 -0.50
CA ASP A 64 0.02 13.52 -1.64
C ASP A 64 1.20 12.81 -2.27
N THR A 65 1.29 12.91 -3.58
CA THR A 65 2.43 12.39 -4.33
C THR A 65 2.63 13.23 -5.58
N VAL A 66 3.59 12.83 -6.41
CA VAL A 66 3.89 13.55 -7.65
C VAL A 66 3.74 12.57 -8.80
N VAL A 67 2.89 12.92 -9.77
CA VAL A 67 2.68 12.11 -10.97
C VAL A 67 3.06 12.96 -12.17
N LEU A 68 4.04 12.49 -12.94
CA LEU A 68 4.53 13.21 -14.12
C LEU A 68 4.87 14.67 -13.81
N GLY A 69 5.52 14.89 -12.68
CA GLY A 69 5.94 16.22 -12.28
C GLY A 69 4.88 17.08 -11.65
N ALA A 70 3.64 16.61 -11.54
CA ALA A 70 2.55 17.38 -10.98
C ALA A 70 2.17 16.83 -9.60
N GLU A 71 2.04 17.72 -8.62
CA GLU A 71 1.58 17.33 -7.30
C GLU A 71 0.10 17.01 -7.34
N VAL A 72 -0.26 15.86 -6.80
CA VAL A 72 -1.64 15.41 -6.77
C VAL A 72 -1.96 14.82 -5.40
N THR A 73 -3.24 14.78 -5.07
CA THR A 73 -3.72 14.13 -3.87
C THR A 73 -4.40 12.83 -4.27
N VAL A 74 -3.92 11.73 -3.73
CA VAL A 74 -4.58 10.43 -3.91
C VAL A 74 -5.72 10.36 -2.91
N GLU A 75 -6.95 10.36 -3.43
CA GLU A 75 -8.14 10.46 -2.57
C GLU A 75 -8.69 9.11 -2.18
N ARG A 76 -8.65 8.15 -3.10
CA ARG A 76 -9.21 6.83 -2.83
C ARG A 76 -8.69 5.83 -3.84
N ILE A 77 -8.94 4.56 -3.55
CA ILE A 77 -8.68 3.48 -4.50
C ILE A 77 -10.01 2.96 -5.03
N ASP A 78 -9.98 2.45 -6.25
CA ASP A 78 -11.14 1.84 -6.88
C ASP A 78 -10.73 0.55 -7.56
N LEU A 79 -11.68 -0.36 -7.67
CA LEU A 79 -11.50 -1.61 -8.41
C LEU A 79 -12.33 -1.50 -9.69
N THR A 80 -11.68 -1.67 -10.84
CA THR A 80 -12.36 -1.53 -12.12
C THR A 80 -13.05 -2.84 -12.53
N ASP A 81 -13.93 -2.75 -13.52
CA ASP A 81 -14.65 -3.92 -14.02
C ASP A 81 -13.72 -4.96 -14.65
N ASP A 82 -12.55 -4.53 -15.13
CA ASP A 82 -11.58 -5.46 -15.71
C ASP A 82 -10.49 -5.85 -14.71
N ASP A 83 -10.82 -5.80 -13.42
CA ASP A 83 -9.98 -6.33 -12.34
C ASP A 83 -8.65 -5.59 -12.20
N ARG A 84 -8.70 -4.28 -12.27
CA ARG A 84 -7.53 -3.43 -12.04
C ARG A 84 -7.76 -2.57 -10.81
N ILE A 85 -6.71 -2.38 -10.04
CA ILE A 85 -6.76 -1.46 -8.91
C ILE A 85 -6.19 -0.13 -9.37
N VAL A 86 -6.99 0.90 -9.26
CA VAL A 86 -6.60 2.25 -9.65
C VAL A 86 -6.76 3.17 -8.44
N VAL A 87 -6.06 4.29 -8.49
CA VAL A 87 -6.22 5.35 -7.51
C VAL A 87 -6.87 6.54 -8.20
N VAL A 88 -7.66 7.30 -7.46
CA VAL A 88 -8.24 8.53 -7.95
C VAL A 88 -7.38 9.67 -7.44
N CYS A 89 -6.72 10.36 -8.37
CA CYS A 89 -5.84 11.46 -8.06
C CYS A 89 -6.55 12.77 -8.36
N ARG A 90 -6.45 13.72 -7.44
CA ARG A 90 -7.06 15.04 -7.62
C ARG A 90 -5.96 16.10 -7.72
N ARG A 91 -6.14 17.01 -8.66
CA ARG A 91 -5.32 18.20 -8.75
C ARG A 91 -6.27 19.36 -8.97
N GLY A 92 -6.38 20.24 -7.96
CA GLY A 92 -7.38 21.27 -7.98
C GLY A 92 -8.78 20.68 -8.04
N GLN A 93 -9.54 20.98 -9.07
CA GLN A 93 -10.87 20.43 -9.25
C GLN A 93 -10.93 19.28 -10.22
N LYS A 94 -9.76 18.85 -10.73
CA LYS A 94 -9.70 17.78 -11.71
C LYS A 94 -9.31 16.49 -11.04
N ARG A 95 -9.90 15.40 -11.51
CA ARG A 95 -9.61 14.06 -11.01
C ARG A 95 -9.27 13.16 -12.17
N GLN A 96 -8.38 12.21 -11.91
CA GLN A 96 -7.96 11.25 -12.91
C GLN A 96 -7.64 9.94 -12.22
N ARG A 97 -7.95 8.84 -12.91
CA ARG A 97 -7.59 7.51 -12.42
C ARG A 97 -6.21 7.15 -12.93
N VAL A 98 -5.42 6.59 -12.04
CA VAL A 98 -4.05 6.16 -12.34
C VAL A 98 -3.92 4.74 -11.82
N SER A 99 -3.33 3.85 -12.64
CA SER A 99 -3.08 2.49 -12.19
C SER A 99 -2.17 2.54 -10.95
N ILE A 100 -2.53 1.75 -9.94
CA ILE A 100 -1.70 1.70 -8.73
C ILE A 100 -0.32 1.11 -9.04
N LEU A 101 -0.20 0.36 -10.14
CA LEU A 101 1.09 -0.17 -10.56
C LEU A 101 2.06 0.92 -10.99
N ASP A 102 1.52 2.05 -11.43
CA ASP A 102 2.32 3.15 -11.96
C ASP A 102 2.41 4.35 -11.01
N LEU A 103 1.83 4.25 -9.84
CA LEU A 103 1.75 5.38 -8.92
C LEU A 103 3.07 5.56 -8.18
N PRO A 104 3.72 6.73 -8.31
CA PRO A 104 4.90 6.99 -7.47
C PRO A 104 4.49 7.18 -6.02
N LEU A 105 5.31 6.68 -5.12
CA LEU A 105 5.05 6.81 -3.70
C LEU A 105 5.90 7.93 -3.13
N PRO A 106 5.34 8.74 -2.21
CA PRO A 106 6.12 9.81 -1.61
C PRO A 106 7.11 9.27 -0.59
N GLY A 107 8.00 10.12 -0.16
CA GLY A 107 8.91 9.82 0.93
C GLY A 107 8.70 10.79 2.06
N PRO A 108 8.19 10.37 3.22
CA PRO A 108 7.89 8.98 3.57
C PRO A 108 6.58 8.49 2.95
N PRO A 109 6.47 7.19 2.68
CA PRO A 109 5.25 6.66 2.10
C PRO A 109 4.11 6.61 3.11
N PRO A 110 2.86 6.55 2.64
CA PRO A 110 1.72 6.47 3.57
C PRO A 110 1.68 5.12 4.27
N LYS A 111 1.05 5.09 5.43
CA LYS A 111 0.87 3.84 6.15
C LYS A 111 0.11 2.85 5.28
N GLY A 112 0.55 1.59 5.28
CA GLY A 112 -0.07 0.56 4.46
C GLY A 112 0.50 0.45 3.05
N TRP A 113 1.51 1.26 2.72
CA TRP A 113 2.09 1.26 1.39
C TRP A 113 2.69 -0.07 1.00
N GLU A 114 3.04 -0.90 1.98
CA GLU A 114 3.62 -2.21 1.70
C GLU A 114 2.67 -3.08 0.88
N TRP A 115 1.35 -2.88 1.06
CA TRP A 115 0.38 -3.63 0.26
C TRP A 115 0.42 -3.23 -1.20
N ILE A 116 0.78 -1.98 -1.51
CA ILE A 116 1.00 -1.58 -2.89
C ILE A 116 2.18 -2.35 -3.47
N GLU A 117 3.27 -2.47 -2.71
CA GLU A 117 4.43 -3.22 -3.18
C GLU A 117 4.11 -4.71 -3.32
N ALA A 118 3.33 -5.27 -2.42
CA ALA A 118 2.94 -6.68 -2.52
C ALA A 118 2.11 -6.91 -3.79
N TYR A 119 1.17 -6.02 -4.06
CA TYR A 119 0.36 -6.13 -5.27
C TYR A 119 1.23 -6.04 -6.53
N ARG A 120 2.17 -5.09 -6.54
CA ARG A 120 3.09 -4.95 -7.66
C ARG A 120 3.93 -6.21 -7.86
N HIS A 121 4.37 -6.80 -6.77
CA HIS A 121 5.16 -8.02 -6.83
C HIS A 121 4.34 -9.17 -7.43
N TRP A 122 3.09 -9.30 -7.01
CA TRP A 122 2.20 -10.34 -7.53
C TRP A 122 1.88 -10.12 -9.01
N ALA A 123 1.71 -8.86 -9.40
CA ALA A 123 1.24 -8.51 -10.74
C ALA A 123 2.30 -8.65 -11.83
N ARG A 124 3.55 -8.84 -11.47
CA ARG A 124 4.63 -8.97 -12.45
C ARG A 124 4.62 -10.25 -13.20
#